data_50435967559bd836afbd40099bcca52e
#
_entry.id   50435967559bd836afbd40099bcca52e
#
_cell.length_a   1.000
_cell.length_b   1.000
_cell.length_c   1.000
_cell.angle_alpha   90.00
_cell.angle_beta   90.00
_cell.angle_gamma   90.00
#
_symmetry.space_group_name_H-M   'P 1'
#
loop_
_entity.id
_entity.type
_entity.pdbx_description
1 polymer ?
#
loop_
_entity_poly.entity_id
_entity_poly.type
_entity_poly.pdbx_seq_one_letter_code
_entity_poly.pdbx_strand_id
1 'polypeptide(L)'
;LYALRAMGHGDDVIICDANFPADSVARQTVLGRVLRIDGVDAPRAVRAVLSVLALDSFVPDPALRMEVVGDPDALPAVQREAQAEVDRAEGRAVPFAPIERHAFYARARAAYCVIATGESRGYGCFVFKKGVMLAPDAPRGH
;
A
#
# COMPACT_ATOMS: atom_id res chain seq x y z
N LEU A 1 6.62 11.06 5.55
CA LEU A 1 7.91 10.91 4.84
C LEU A 1 8.96 10.21 5.68
N TYR A 2 9.05 10.53 6.98
CA TYR A 2 10.00 9.86 7.87
C TYR A 2 9.85 8.33 7.84
N ALA A 3 8.62 7.84 7.98
CA ALA A 3 8.37 6.39 8.01
C ALA A 3 8.77 5.73 6.69
N LEU A 4 8.44 6.35 5.56
CA LEU A 4 8.76 5.79 4.25
C LEU A 4 10.27 5.73 4.02
N ARG A 5 11.02 6.69 4.57
CA ARG A 5 12.48 6.69 4.50
C ARG A 5 13.09 5.67 5.47
N ALA A 6 12.45 5.46 6.62
CA ALA A 6 12.91 4.50 7.62
C ALA A 6 12.68 3.04 7.20
N MET A 7 11.70 2.79 6.34
CA MET A 7 11.42 1.45 5.82
C MET A 7 12.60 0.93 5.00
N GLY A 8 12.87 -0.36 5.12
CA GLY A 8 13.86 -1.07 4.32
C GLY A 8 13.23 -1.92 3.22
N HIS A 9 14.08 -2.55 2.43
CA HIS A 9 13.66 -3.46 1.36
C HIS A 9 12.79 -4.58 1.95
N GLY A 10 11.62 -4.77 1.37
CA GLY A 10 10.70 -5.81 1.78
C GLY A 10 9.71 -5.39 2.88
N ASP A 11 9.87 -4.21 3.46
CA ASP A 11 8.88 -3.71 4.42
C ASP A 11 7.59 -3.29 3.69
N ASP A 12 6.46 -3.47 4.37
CA ASP A 12 5.15 -3.11 3.84
C ASP A 12 4.65 -1.80 4.43
N VAL A 13 4.00 -0.98 3.59
CA VAL A 13 3.19 0.16 4.02
C VAL A 13 1.73 -0.11 3.63
N ILE A 14 0.84 0.19 4.56
CA ILE A 14 -0.61 0.04 4.34
C ILE A 14 -1.20 1.42 4.09
N ILE A 15 -2.02 1.53 3.06
CA ILE A 15 -2.85 2.72 2.81
C ILE A 15 -4.29 2.26 2.90
N CYS A 16 -5.09 2.88 3.76
CA CYS A 16 -6.44 2.41 4.01
C CYS A 16 -7.47 3.54 3.99
N ASP A 17 -8.73 3.15 3.79
CA ASP A 17 -9.86 4.06 3.81
C ASP A 17 -10.22 4.48 5.24
N ALA A 18 -11.20 5.40 5.36
CA ALA A 18 -11.61 5.97 6.64
C ALA A 18 -12.33 4.97 7.55
N ASN A 19 -12.79 3.84 7.00
CA ASN A 19 -13.54 2.83 7.77
C ASN A 19 -12.66 1.72 8.33
N PHE A 20 -11.44 1.59 7.84
CA PHE A 20 -10.51 0.57 8.31
C PHE A 20 -10.12 0.86 9.77
N PRO A 21 -9.97 -0.16 10.63
CA PRO A 21 -9.56 0.05 12.03
C PRO A 21 -8.07 0.41 12.13
N ALA A 22 -7.71 1.56 11.58
CA ALA A 22 -6.32 1.95 11.37
C ALA A 22 -5.55 2.14 12.67
N ASP A 23 -6.17 2.77 13.68
CA ASP A 23 -5.45 3.05 14.92
C ASP A 23 -5.08 1.76 15.67
N SER A 24 -6.04 0.84 15.82
CA SER A 24 -5.79 -0.41 16.54
C SER A 24 -4.79 -1.30 15.80
N VAL A 25 -4.87 -1.35 14.49
CA VAL A 25 -3.93 -2.13 13.68
C VAL A 25 -2.54 -1.50 13.72
N ALA A 26 -2.46 -0.18 13.59
CA ALA A 26 -1.17 0.52 13.57
C ALA A 26 -0.38 0.34 14.87
N ARG A 27 -1.05 0.17 15.99
CA ARG A 27 -0.37 -0.07 17.28
C ARG A 27 0.45 -1.35 17.29
N GLN A 28 0.15 -2.29 16.41
CA GLN A 28 0.86 -3.57 16.29
C GLN A 28 1.96 -3.55 15.22
N THR A 29 2.06 -2.48 14.45
CA THR A 29 3.08 -2.32 13.41
C THR A 29 4.43 -1.94 14.01
N VAL A 30 5.48 -1.96 13.18
CA VAL A 30 6.82 -1.55 13.60
C VAL A 30 6.82 -0.11 14.12
N LEU A 31 6.15 0.81 13.39
CA LEU A 31 6.07 2.21 13.80
C LEU A 31 5.25 2.38 15.09
N GLY A 32 4.24 1.54 15.30
CA GLY A 32 3.47 1.50 16.54
C GLY A 32 2.38 2.56 16.69
N ARG A 33 2.17 3.39 15.67
CA ARG A 33 1.15 4.44 15.67
C ARG A 33 0.65 4.67 14.26
N VAL A 34 -0.58 5.17 14.13
CA VAL A 34 -1.16 5.48 12.84
C VAL A 34 -0.59 6.78 12.28
N LEU A 35 -0.36 6.80 10.98
CA LEU A 35 -0.09 8.03 10.24
C LEU A 35 -1.39 8.43 9.54
N ARG A 36 -1.70 9.73 9.51
CA ARG A 36 -2.97 10.22 8.98
C ARG A 36 -2.74 11.22 7.85
N ILE A 37 -3.48 11.06 6.76
CA ILE A 37 -3.59 12.04 5.69
C ILE A 37 -5.08 12.35 5.53
N ASP A 38 -5.65 13.07 6.50
CA ASP A 38 -7.05 13.43 6.49
C ASP A 38 -7.32 14.40 5.32
N GLY A 39 -8.49 14.28 4.71
CA GLY A 39 -8.86 15.12 3.59
C GLY A 39 -8.31 14.69 2.23
N VAL A 40 -7.55 13.60 2.17
CA VAL A 40 -7.01 13.04 0.92
C VAL A 40 -7.64 11.68 0.68
N ASP A 41 -8.10 11.43 -0.53
CA ASP A 41 -8.65 10.12 -0.88
C ASP A 41 -7.54 9.07 -1.10
N ALA A 42 -7.93 7.80 -1.20
CA ALA A 42 -6.95 6.72 -1.33
C ALA A 42 -6.09 6.82 -2.60
N PRO A 43 -6.64 7.10 -3.79
CA PRO A 43 -5.78 7.21 -4.98
C PRO A 43 -4.75 8.32 -4.88
N ARG A 44 -5.11 9.47 -4.30
CA ARG A 44 -4.15 10.56 -4.09
C ARG A 44 -3.07 10.19 -3.08
N ALA A 45 -3.45 9.47 -2.03
CA ALA A 45 -2.48 8.99 -1.05
C ALA A 45 -1.51 7.99 -1.68
N VAL A 46 -2.01 7.08 -2.53
CA VAL A 46 -1.18 6.15 -3.29
C VAL A 46 -0.19 6.91 -4.16
N ARG A 47 -0.66 7.93 -4.88
CA ARG A 47 0.21 8.76 -5.71
C ARG A 47 1.32 9.41 -4.89
N ALA A 48 0.97 9.99 -3.74
CA ALA A 48 1.94 10.67 -2.88
C ALA A 48 2.99 9.69 -2.33
N VAL A 49 2.57 8.54 -1.84
CA VAL A 49 3.47 7.53 -1.29
C VAL A 49 4.41 7.00 -2.36
N LEU A 50 3.88 6.64 -3.52
CA LEU A 50 4.71 6.07 -4.60
C LEU A 50 5.58 7.11 -5.30
N SER A 51 5.42 8.40 -5.01
CA SER A 51 6.36 9.42 -5.48
C SER A 51 7.72 9.33 -4.77
N VAL A 52 7.78 8.68 -3.61
CA VAL A 52 9.00 8.57 -2.80
C VAL A 52 9.34 7.13 -2.41
N LEU A 53 8.58 6.16 -2.90
CA LEU A 53 8.77 4.74 -2.59
C LEU A 53 8.63 3.92 -3.86
N ALA A 54 9.68 3.20 -4.23
CA ALA A 54 9.63 2.26 -5.35
C ALA A 54 9.10 0.92 -4.88
N LEU A 55 8.28 0.27 -5.70
CA LEU A 55 7.77 -1.06 -5.39
C LEU A 55 8.84 -2.13 -5.61
N ASP A 56 8.76 -3.18 -4.81
CA ASP A 56 9.71 -4.29 -4.88
C ASP A 56 9.54 -5.05 -6.20
N SER A 57 10.63 -5.19 -6.95
CA SER A 57 10.63 -5.92 -8.21
C SER A 57 11.11 -7.37 -8.05
N PHE A 58 11.47 -7.79 -6.84
CA PHE A 58 11.98 -9.13 -6.57
C PHE A 58 10.88 -10.11 -6.15
N VAL A 59 9.66 -9.62 -5.97
CA VAL A 59 8.49 -10.45 -5.65
C VAL A 59 7.45 -10.29 -6.75
N PRO A 60 6.59 -11.29 -6.99
CA PRO A 60 5.58 -11.21 -8.06
C PRO A 60 4.48 -10.19 -7.73
N ASP A 61 4.14 -10.00 -6.45
CA ASP A 61 2.99 -9.21 -6.03
C ASP A 61 3.40 -8.13 -5.02
N PRO A 62 4.07 -7.03 -5.47
CA PRO A 62 4.48 -5.97 -4.56
C PRO A 62 3.34 -5.01 -4.20
N ALA A 63 2.17 -5.14 -4.82
CA ALA A 63 1.00 -4.31 -4.57
C ALA A 63 -0.22 -5.22 -4.42
N LEU A 64 -0.91 -5.08 -3.29
CA LEU A 64 -2.10 -5.88 -2.98
C LEU A 64 -3.30 -4.97 -2.74
N ARG A 65 -4.49 -5.46 -3.12
CA ARG A 65 -5.76 -4.81 -2.82
C ARG A 65 -6.62 -5.73 -1.95
N MET A 66 -7.38 -5.15 -1.02
CA MET A 66 -8.37 -5.94 -0.28
C MET A 66 -9.48 -6.36 -1.24
N GLU A 67 -9.72 -7.66 -1.38
CA GLU A 67 -10.78 -8.14 -2.25
C GLU A 67 -12.16 -7.87 -1.64
N VAL A 68 -13.15 -7.68 -2.52
CA VAL A 68 -14.54 -7.50 -2.10
C VAL A 68 -15.07 -8.82 -1.53
N VAL A 69 -15.65 -8.76 -0.35
CA VAL A 69 -16.22 -9.94 0.31
C VAL A 69 -17.31 -10.54 -0.57
N GLY A 70 -17.17 -11.82 -0.88
CA GLY A 70 -18.12 -12.54 -1.73
C GLY A 70 -17.93 -12.33 -3.23
N ASP A 71 -17.02 -11.47 -3.64
CA ASP A 71 -16.74 -11.20 -5.06
C ASP A 71 -15.27 -10.76 -5.23
N PRO A 72 -14.33 -11.69 -5.11
CA PRO A 72 -12.90 -11.35 -5.11
C PRO A 72 -12.39 -10.76 -6.42
N ASP A 73 -13.10 -10.95 -7.51
CA ASP A 73 -12.70 -10.41 -8.81
C ASP A 73 -13.26 -9.00 -9.07
N ALA A 74 -14.17 -8.51 -8.20
CA ALA A 74 -14.72 -7.18 -8.34
C ALA A 74 -13.63 -6.12 -8.17
N LEU A 75 -13.68 -5.08 -9.01
CA LEU A 75 -12.75 -3.95 -8.96
C LEU A 75 -13.53 -2.66 -8.74
N PRO A 76 -13.81 -2.29 -7.49
CA PRO A 76 -14.48 -1.01 -7.21
C PRO A 76 -13.71 0.17 -7.80
N ALA A 77 -14.42 1.26 -8.03
CA ALA A 77 -13.82 2.46 -8.65
C ALA A 77 -12.56 2.93 -7.91
N VAL A 78 -12.57 2.91 -6.58
CA VAL A 78 -11.41 3.33 -5.79
C VAL A 78 -10.18 2.48 -6.10
N GLN A 79 -10.36 1.18 -6.33
CA GLN A 79 -9.25 0.29 -6.68
C GLN A 79 -8.77 0.51 -8.11
N ARG A 80 -9.68 0.78 -9.05
CA ARG A 80 -9.29 1.09 -10.43
C ARG A 80 -8.51 2.41 -10.50
N GLU A 81 -8.94 3.41 -9.72
CA GLU A 81 -8.25 4.70 -9.64
C GLU A 81 -6.86 4.55 -9.02
N ALA A 82 -6.76 3.77 -7.95
CA ALA A 82 -5.47 3.50 -7.32
C ALA A 82 -4.54 2.72 -8.25
N GLN A 83 -5.09 1.78 -9.04
CA GLN A 83 -4.29 1.05 -10.02
C GLN A 83 -3.65 1.98 -11.04
N ALA A 84 -4.40 2.98 -11.52
CA ALA A 84 -3.85 3.96 -12.45
C ALA A 84 -2.68 4.74 -11.85
N GLU A 85 -2.76 5.07 -10.56
CA GLU A 85 -1.67 5.76 -9.88
C GLU A 85 -0.43 4.87 -9.70
N VAL A 86 -0.63 3.59 -9.40
CA VAL A 86 0.47 2.62 -9.31
C VAL A 86 1.19 2.51 -10.65
N ASP A 87 0.45 2.31 -11.72
CA ASP A 87 1.02 2.11 -13.06
C ASP A 87 1.77 3.36 -13.53
N ARG A 88 1.22 4.53 -13.22
CA ARG A 88 1.89 5.80 -13.55
C ARG A 88 3.20 5.96 -12.79
N ALA A 89 3.19 5.68 -11.51
CA ALA A 89 4.38 5.84 -10.67
C ALA A 89 5.50 4.89 -11.06
N GLU A 90 5.16 3.65 -11.43
CA GLU A 90 6.14 2.64 -11.81
C GLU A 90 6.54 2.73 -13.28
N GLY A 91 5.79 3.46 -14.11
CA GLY A 91 6.06 3.57 -15.54
C GLY A 91 5.74 2.30 -16.32
N ARG A 92 4.96 1.40 -15.74
CA ARG A 92 4.54 0.12 -16.34
C ARG A 92 3.34 -0.41 -15.60
N ALA A 93 2.67 -1.41 -16.16
CA ALA A 93 1.56 -2.06 -15.47
C ALA A 93 2.10 -2.93 -14.32
N VAL A 94 1.59 -2.65 -13.10
CA VAL A 94 1.84 -3.46 -11.91
C VAL A 94 0.48 -3.77 -11.29
N PRO A 95 -0.19 -4.83 -11.76
CA PRO A 95 -1.54 -5.13 -11.30
C PRO A 95 -1.58 -5.45 -9.81
N PHE A 96 -2.60 -4.96 -9.13
CA PHE A 96 -2.87 -5.38 -7.76
C PHE A 96 -3.22 -6.87 -7.74
N ALA A 97 -2.61 -7.60 -6.82
CA ALA A 97 -3.10 -8.95 -6.48
C ALA A 97 -4.16 -8.82 -5.38
N PRO A 98 -5.23 -9.63 -5.43
CA PRO A 98 -6.25 -9.60 -4.40
C PRO A 98 -5.76 -10.29 -3.13
N ILE A 99 -6.20 -9.78 -1.97
CA ILE A 99 -5.95 -10.41 -0.68
C ILE A 99 -7.26 -10.40 0.11
N GLU A 100 -7.61 -11.54 0.70
CA GLU A 100 -8.82 -11.69 1.49
C GLU A 100 -8.77 -10.78 2.72
N ARG A 101 -9.94 -10.31 3.18
CA ARG A 101 -10.06 -9.29 4.22
C ARG A 101 -9.30 -9.65 5.51
N HIS A 102 -9.46 -10.85 6.03
CA HIS A 102 -8.80 -11.24 7.28
C HIS A 102 -7.29 -11.43 7.09
N ALA A 103 -6.89 -11.94 5.93
CA ALA A 103 -5.47 -12.00 5.57
C ALA A 103 -4.88 -10.60 5.41
N PHE A 104 -5.67 -9.65 4.90
CA PHE A 104 -5.26 -8.25 4.85
C PHE A 104 -4.99 -7.70 6.25
N TYR A 105 -5.91 -7.94 7.19
CA TYR A 105 -5.73 -7.48 8.57
C TYR A 105 -4.45 -8.06 9.19
N ALA A 106 -4.21 -9.36 8.99
CA ALA A 106 -2.99 -9.99 9.50
C ALA A 106 -1.72 -9.37 8.88
N ARG A 107 -1.76 -9.12 7.57
CA ARG A 107 -0.65 -8.50 6.85
C ARG A 107 -0.42 -7.07 7.35
N ALA A 108 -1.49 -6.34 7.60
CA ALA A 108 -1.42 -4.96 8.08
C ALA A 108 -0.80 -4.88 9.48
N ARG A 109 -1.16 -5.78 10.37
CA ARG A 109 -0.57 -5.81 11.72
C ARG A 109 0.93 -6.09 11.70
N ALA A 110 1.40 -6.83 10.71
CA ALA A 110 2.82 -7.15 10.55
C ALA A 110 3.59 -6.11 9.71
N ALA A 111 2.90 -5.10 9.18
CA ALA A 111 3.52 -4.08 8.33
C ALA A 111 4.43 -3.13 9.11
N TYR A 112 5.20 -2.35 8.37
CA TYR A 112 6.01 -1.29 9.00
C TYR A 112 5.12 -0.17 9.54
N CYS A 113 4.16 0.30 8.75
CA CYS A 113 3.26 1.38 9.17
C CYS A 113 1.93 1.34 8.42
N VAL A 114 0.94 2.04 8.97
CA VAL A 114 -0.40 2.21 8.41
C VAL A 114 -0.65 3.70 8.20
N ILE A 115 -1.08 4.06 6.99
CA ILE A 115 -1.48 5.41 6.63
C ILE A 115 -2.99 5.42 6.45
N ALA A 116 -3.70 6.10 7.34
CA ALA A 116 -5.15 6.30 7.25
C ALA A 116 -5.43 7.52 6.39
N THR A 117 -6.33 7.37 5.42
CA THR A 117 -6.75 8.47 4.53
C THR A 117 -8.16 8.94 4.86
N GLY A 118 -8.60 10.00 4.20
CA GLY A 118 -9.98 10.47 4.25
C GLY A 118 -10.91 9.77 3.25
N GLU A 119 -10.48 8.66 2.65
CA GLU A 119 -11.28 7.93 1.67
C GLU A 119 -12.56 7.39 2.28
N SER A 120 -13.71 7.80 1.75
CA SER A 120 -15.02 7.37 2.26
C SER A 120 -15.55 6.11 1.57
N ARG A 121 -15.01 5.76 0.41
CA ARG A 121 -15.46 4.56 -0.33
C ARG A 121 -14.86 3.30 0.30
N GLY A 122 -15.65 2.23 0.37
CA GLY A 122 -15.17 0.95 0.90
C GLY A 122 -14.13 0.30 -0.01
N TYR A 123 -13.35 -0.61 0.56
CA TYR A 123 -12.30 -1.37 -0.13
C TYR A 123 -11.15 -0.51 -0.69
N GLY A 124 -10.99 0.70 -0.17
CA GLY A 124 -9.84 1.54 -0.47
C GLY A 124 -8.65 1.20 0.42
N CYS A 125 -8.26 -0.06 0.47
CA CYS A 125 -7.23 -0.58 1.36
C CYS A 125 -6.20 -1.37 0.55
N PHE A 126 -4.93 -0.99 0.71
CA PHE A 126 -3.84 -1.49 -0.13
C PHE A 126 -2.60 -1.81 0.69
N VAL A 127 -1.80 -2.75 0.21
CA VAL A 127 -0.48 -3.06 0.74
C VAL A 127 0.55 -2.78 -0.35
N PHE A 128 1.61 -2.06 0.00
CA PHE A 128 2.73 -1.82 -0.92
C PHE A 128 4.03 -2.27 -0.25
N LYS A 129 4.78 -3.10 -0.96
CA LYS A 129 6.08 -3.59 -0.50
C LYS A 129 7.19 -2.73 -1.07
N LYS A 130 8.01 -2.17 -0.18
CA LYS A 130 9.11 -1.29 -0.58
C LYS A 130 10.21 -2.07 -1.27
N GLY A 131 10.62 -1.59 -2.43
CA GLY A 131 11.74 -2.11 -3.20
C GLY A 131 13.04 -1.40 -2.88
N VAL A 132 14.00 -1.61 -3.77
CA VAL A 132 15.32 -0.98 -3.66
C VAL A 132 15.45 0.13 -4.69
N MET A 133 16.22 1.16 -4.33
CA MET A 133 16.59 2.24 -5.24
C MET A 133 18.09 2.11 -5.47
N LEU A 134 18.43 1.54 -6.62
CA LEU A 134 19.83 1.26 -6.97
C LEU A 134 20.40 2.41 -7.78
N ALA A 135 21.70 2.68 -7.61
CA ALA A 135 22.43 3.56 -8.52
C ALA A 135 22.37 3.00 -9.93
N PRO A 136 22.42 3.83 -11.00
CA PRO A 136 22.25 3.37 -12.37
C PRO A 136 23.21 2.25 -12.80
N ASP A 137 24.41 2.19 -12.23
CA ASP A 137 25.44 1.19 -12.52
C ASP A 137 25.53 0.07 -11.49
N ALA A 138 24.63 0.05 -10.50
CA ALA A 138 24.65 -0.98 -9.46
C ALA A 138 24.11 -2.31 -10.00
N PRO A 139 24.65 -3.45 -9.55
CA PRO A 139 24.09 -4.73 -9.94
C PRO A 139 22.67 -4.90 -9.38
N ARG A 140 21.82 -5.58 -10.16
CA ARG A 140 20.50 -6.01 -9.69
C ARG A 140 20.62 -7.39 -9.06
N GLY A 141 19.62 -7.79 -8.29
CA GLY A 141 19.68 -9.05 -7.58
C GLY A 141 20.29 -8.87 -6.20
N HIS A 142 19.60 -8.17 -5.45
CA HIS A 142 19.89 -7.82 -4.06
C HIS A 142 19.82 -9.05 -3.14
#